data_039ccab915f6ab46d7eddcfed97bfcad
#
_entry.id   039ccab915f6ab46d7eddcfed97bfcad
#
_cell.length_a   1.000
_cell.length_b   1.000
_cell.length_c   1.000
_cell.angle_alpha   90.00
_cell.angle_beta   90.00
_cell.angle_gamma   90.00
#
_symmetry.space_group_name_H-M   'P 1'
#
loop_
_entity.id
_entity.type
_entity.pdbx_description
1 polymer ?
#
loop_
_entity_poly.entity_id
_entity_poly.type
_entity_poly.pdbx_seq_one_letter_code
_entity_poly.pdbx_strand_id
1 'polypeptide(L)'
;MVDTTKNTKLFTSYGVTTSKATTPEVAAKLISKAKRPLIVVGTKILDPELLARVVKISQKTKIPIAATGSSMPGFVDKDVDAKYINLHQLGFYVTDQNWPGLDGNGTYDTLIVLGHIKYYLNQVLSGTKNFSSIKAIAIDRNYIQNATMSFGNLSKADHYAALDELIDAL
;
A
#
# COMPACT_ATOMS: atom_id res chain seq x y z
N MET A 1 -8.03 0.80 20.37
CA MET A 1 -7.63 -0.04 19.22
C MET A 1 -8.77 -0.05 18.22
N VAL A 2 -8.48 0.35 16.98
CA VAL A 2 -9.48 0.38 15.90
C VAL A 2 -9.66 -1.02 15.30
N ASP A 3 -10.90 -1.48 15.16
CA ASP A 3 -11.19 -2.76 14.51
C ASP A 3 -11.18 -2.60 12.98
N THR A 4 -10.05 -2.82 12.36
CA THR A 4 -9.85 -2.74 10.91
C THR A 4 -10.30 -4.02 10.17
N THR A 5 -10.79 -5.03 10.87
CA THR A 5 -11.23 -6.31 10.27
C THR A 5 -12.69 -6.31 9.88
N LYS A 6 -13.47 -5.33 10.34
CA LYS A 6 -14.90 -5.18 10.02
C LYS A 6 -15.12 -4.44 8.71
N ASN A 7 -16.37 -4.47 8.25
CA ASN A 7 -16.86 -3.71 7.10
C ASN A 7 -16.07 -3.96 5.80
N THR A 8 -15.99 -5.21 5.41
CA THR A 8 -15.34 -5.64 4.15
C THR A 8 -16.30 -5.66 2.96
N LYS A 9 -17.43 -4.93 3.03
CA LYS A 9 -18.42 -4.86 1.96
C LYS A 9 -17.86 -4.18 0.73
N LEU A 10 -18.16 -4.76 -0.43
CA LEU A 10 -17.81 -4.22 -1.74
C LEU A 10 -18.99 -3.47 -2.33
N PHE A 11 -18.74 -2.33 -2.95
CA PHE A 11 -19.74 -1.60 -3.73
C PHE A 11 -19.90 -2.18 -5.15
N THR A 12 -18.90 -2.91 -5.62
CA THR A 12 -18.88 -3.53 -6.95
C THR A 12 -18.36 -4.94 -6.84
N SER A 13 -18.96 -5.86 -7.58
CA SER A 13 -18.50 -7.24 -7.67
C SER A 13 -17.59 -7.41 -8.89
N TYR A 14 -16.30 -7.55 -8.67
CA TYR A 14 -15.31 -7.91 -9.69
C TYR A 14 -14.76 -9.31 -9.43
N GLY A 15 -15.64 -10.30 -9.41
CA GLY A 15 -15.23 -11.68 -9.17
C GLY A 15 -15.01 -12.01 -7.68
N VAL A 16 -14.28 -13.08 -7.42
CA VAL A 16 -14.06 -13.60 -6.06
C VAL A 16 -13.17 -12.69 -5.24
N THR A 17 -13.65 -12.25 -4.11
CA THR A 17 -12.85 -11.52 -3.11
C THR A 17 -11.88 -12.47 -2.44
N THR A 18 -10.61 -12.10 -2.42
CA THR A 18 -9.56 -12.95 -1.84
C THR A 18 -8.75 -12.27 -0.77
N SER A 19 -8.93 -10.97 -0.58
CA SER A 19 -8.23 -10.24 0.47
C SER A 19 -8.71 -10.67 1.84
N LYS A 20 -7.78 -10.99 2.73
CA LYS A 20 -8.07 -11.26 4.14
C LYS A 20 -8.06 -9.93 4.91
N ALA A 21 -9.08 -9.70 5.73
CA ALA A 21 -9.09 -8.57 6.65
C ALA A 21 -7.92 -8.70 7.65
N THR A 22 -7.26 -7.58 7.95
CA THR A 22 -6.08 -7.58 8.82
C THR A 22 -6.13 -6.46 9.84
N THR A 23 -5.46 -6.65 10.97
CA THR A 23 -5.27 -5.63 11.99
C THR A 23 -3.97 -4.85 11.76
N PRO A 24 -3.81 -3.64 12.35
CA PRO A 24 -2.56 -2.89 12.28
C PRO A 24 -1.33 -3.67 12.72
N GLU A 25 -1.41 -4.43 13.83
CA GLU A 25 -0.29 -5.21 14.34
C GLU A 25 0.10 -6.36 13.40
N VAL A 26 -0.88 -7.03 12.78
CA VAL A 26 -0.61 -8.10 11.83
C VAL A 26 0.01 -7.52 10.56
N ALA A 27 -0.49 -6.40 10.07
CA ALA A 27 0.08 -5.69 8.94
C ALA A 27 1.54 -5.27 9.23
N ALA A 28 1.81 -4.68 10.40
CA ALA A 28 3.16 -4.30 10.82
C ALA A 28 4.12 -5.50 10.86
N LYS A 29 3.70 -6.63 11.43
CA LYS A 29 4.50 -7.87 11.46
C LYS A 29 4.83 -8.40 10.06
N LEU A 30 3.89 -8.30 9.11
CA LEU A 30 4.12 -8.73 7.73
C LEU A 30 5.06 -7.77 6.99
N ILE A 31 4.90 -6.47 7.19
CA ILE A 31 5.80 -5.44 6.64
C ILE A 31 7.22 -5.66 7.15
N SER A 32 7.40 -5.87 8.46
CA SER A 32 8.72 -6.09 9.07
C SER A 32 9.39 -7.39 8.64
N LYS A 33 8.63 -8.39 8.17
CA LYS A 33 9.15 -9.66 7.65
C LYS A 33 9.44 -9.65 6.14
N ALA A 34 8.97 -8.64 5.43
CA ALA A 34 9.22 -8.50 4.01
C ALA A 34 10.71 -8.28 3.74
N LYS A 35 11.25 -8.94 2.72
CA LYS A 35 12.67 -8.81 2.35
C LYS A 35 12.92 -7.56 1.51
N ARG A 36 12.00 -7.28 0.60
CA ARG A 36 12.07 -6.18 -0.35
C ARG A 36 10.71 -5.49 -0.45
N PRO A 37 10.25 -4.79 0.60
CA PRO A 37 8.98 -4.07 0.58
C PRO A 37 9.08 -2.77 -0.21
N LEU A 38 7.94 -2.32 -0.76
CA LEU A 38 7.77 -1.03 -1.43
C LEU A 38 6.46 -0.39 -0.97
N ILE A 39 6.50 0.84 -0.51
CA ILE A 39 5.30 1.64 -0.25
C ILE A 39 4.81 2.21 -1.58
N VAL A 40 3.55 1.98 -1.93
CA VAL A 40 2.94 2.48 -3.17
C VAL A 40 1.80 3.41 -2.81
N VAL A 41 1.92 4.68 -3.18
CA VAL A 41 0.95 5.70 -2.80
C VAL A 41 0.26 6.33 -4.00
N GLY A 42 -1.02 6.64 -3.83
CA GLY A 42 -1.83 7.34 -4.83
C GLY A 42 -2.07 8.81 -4.47
N THR A 43 -2.81 9.52 -5.31
CA THR A 43 -3.03 10.98 -5.21
C THR A 43 -3.69 11.41 -3.89
N LYS A 44 -4.46 10.54 -3.22
CA LYS A 44 -5.09 10.88 -1.92
C LYS A 44 -4.06 11.16 -0.81
N ILE A 45 -2.79 10.80 -1.03
CA ILE A 45 -1.70 11.09 -0.10
C ILE A 45 -1.45 12.59 0.09
N LEU A 46 -1.96 13.43 -0.80
CA LEU A 46 -1.86 14.89 -0.65
C LEU A 46 -2.67 15.46 0.52
N ASP A 47 -3.50 14.63 1.19
CA ASP A 47 -4.03 14.96 2.51
C ASP A 47 -2.86 15.04 3.52
N PRO A 48 -2.62 16.19 4.17
CA PRO A 48 -1.44 16.40 5.01
C PRO A 48 -1.31 15.39 6.15
N GLU A 49 -2.44 14.98 6.75
CA GLU A 49 -2.47 14.02 7.85
C GLU A 49 -2.08 12.60 7.38
N LEU A 50 -2.52 12.23 6.19
CA LEU A 50 -2.16 10.95 5.59
C LEU A 50 -0.69 10.96 5.15
N LEU A 51 -0.25 12.04 4.52
CA LEU A 51 1.13 12.22 4.09
C LEU A 51 2.11 12.11 5.28
N ALA A 52 1.81 12.78 6.39
CA ALA A 52 2.66 12.74 7.58
C ALA A 52 2.86 11.30 8.10
N ARG A 53 1.82 10.47 8.07
CA ARG A 53 1.87 9.07 8.48
C ARG A 53 2.70 8.21 7.53
N VAL A 54 2.54 8.39 6.23
CA VAL A 54 3.37 7.67 5.24
C VAL A 54 4.85 8.04 5.36
N VAL A 55 5.15 9.31 5.54
CA VAL A 55 6.53 9.76 5.79
C VAL A 55 7.10 9.09 7.04
N LYS A 56 6.35 9.04 8.15
CA LYS A 56 6.78 8.35 9.38
C LYS A 56 7.03 6.85 9.15
N ILE A 57 6.14 6.17 8.42
CA ILE A 57 6.33 4.75 8.09
C ILE A 57 7.63 4.56 7.31
N SER A 58 7.85 5.32 6.25
CA SER A 58 9.07 5.23 5.43
C SER A 58 10.32 5.57 6.25
N GLN A 59 10.30 6.63 7.05
CA GLN A 59 11.44 7.01 7.89
C GLN A 59 11.80 5.95 8.94
N LYS A 60 10.79 5.35 9.57
CA LYS A 60 10.98 4.32 10.61
C LYS A 60 11.51 3.00 10.01
N THR A 61 11.01 2.61 8.84
CA THR A 61 11.31 1.31 8.22
C THR A 61 12.39 1.37 7.16
N LYS A 62 12.73 2.57 6.66
CA LYS A 62 13.60 2.80 5.49
C LYS A 62 13.07 2.16 4.20
N ILE A 63 11.77 1.89 4.13
CA ILE A 63 11.13 1.37 2.93
C ILE A 63 10.97 2.51 1.91
N PRO A 64 11.41 2.31 0.65
CA PRO A 64 11.24 3.31 -0.40
C PRO A 64 9.78 3.49 -0.80
N ILE A 65 9.48 4.64 -1.41
CA ILE A 65 8.13 5.03 -1.82
C ILE A 65 8.04 5.12 -3.34
N ALA A 66 7.10 4.40 -3.93
CA ALA A 66 6.64 4.61 -5.30
C ALA A 66 5.48 5.62 -5.28
N ALA A 67 5.74 6.83 -5.67
CA ALA A 67 4.74 7.89 -5.77
C ALA A 67 4.03 7.81 -7.13
N THR A 68 2.74 7.47 -7.13
CA THR A 68 1.96 7.30 -8.36
C THR A 68 0.97 8.45 -8.59
N GLY A 69 0.59 8.66 -9.84
CA GLY A 69 -0.32 9.75 -10.21
C GLY A 69 0.29 11.11 -9.86
N SER A 70 -0.45 11.96 -9.17
CA SER A 70 0.00 13.31 -8.76
C SER A 70 0.56 13.35 -7.33
N SER A 71 1.03 12.22 -6.79
CA SER A 71 1.44 12.15 -5.37
C SER A 71 2.87 12.65 -5.11
N MET A 72 3.75 12.67 -6.10
CA MET A 72 5.16 13.03 -5.95
C MET A 72 5.40 14.40 -5.28
N PRO A 73 4.64 15.47 -5.56
CA PRO A 73 4.84 16.77 -4.91
C PRO A 73 4.74 16.72 -3.38
N GLY A 74 4.00 15.77 -2.81
CA GLY A 74 3.89 15.59 -1.36
C GLY A 74 5.21 15.21 -0.69
N PHE A 75 6.16 14.65 -1.43
CA PHE A 75 7.44 14.16 -0.90
C PHE A 75 8.62 15.11 -1.16
N VAL A 76 8.39 16.22 -1.85
CA VAL A 76 9.41 17.27 -2.02
C VAL A 76 9.80 17.78 -0.63
N ASP A 77 11.10 17.91 -0.37
CA ASP A 77 11.67 18.34 0.91
C ASP A 77 11.37 17.42 2.11
N LYS A 78 10.98 16.17 1.87
CA LYS A 78 10.87 15.14 2.90
C LYS A 78 12.08 14.22 2.88
N ASP A 79 12.55 13.86 4.06
CA ASP A 79 13.66 12.91 4.22
C ASP A 79 13.16 11.46 4.04
N VAL A 80 12.84 11.11 2.78
CA VAL A 80 12.38 9.78 2.35
C VAL A 80 12.86 9.49 0.92
N ASP A 81 13.10 8.22 0.60
CA ASP A 81 13.39 7.78 -0.78
C ASP A 81 12.07 7.60 -1.55
N ALA A 82 11.60 8.66 -2.20
CA ALA A 82 10.39 8.64 -3.02
C ALA A 82 10.74 8.80 -4.50
N LYS A 83 10.21 7.91 -5.34
CA LYS A 83 10.39 7.96 -6.80
C LYS A 83 9.04 7.91 -7.50
N TYR A 84 8.90 8.71 -8.55
CA TYR A 84 7.69 8.69 -9.37
C TYR A 84 7.67 7.47 -10.29
N ILE A 85 6.52 6.83 -10.36
CA ILE A 85 6.20 5.82 -11.37
C ILE A 85 4.69 5.80 -11.62
N ASN A 86 4.28 5.55 -12.86
CA ASN A 86 2.87 5.31 -13.15
C ASN A 86 2.40 3.99 -12.53
N LEU A 87 1.20 3.95 -11.94
CA LEU A 87 0.69 2.76 -11.25
C LEU A 87 0.56 1.53 -12.16
N HIS A 88 0.14 1.69 -13.42
CA HIS A 88 0.07 0.58 -14.38
C HIS A 88 1.46 0.09 -14.79
N GLN A 89 2.42 1.01 -15.00
CA GLN A 89 3.80 0.62 -15.27
C GLN A 89 4.38 -0.15 -14.09
N LEU A 90 4.16 0.31 -12.85
CA LEU A 90 4.58 -0.42 -11.68
C LEU A 90 3.98 -1.82 -11.65
N GLY A 91 2.66 -1.94 -11.86
CA GLY A 91 1.97 -3.23 -11.91
C GLY A 91 2.53 -4.18 -12.97
N PHE A 92 2.94 -3.65 -14.11
CA PHE A 92 3.60 -4.44 -15.16
C PHE A 92 5.03 -4.84 -14.74
N TYR A 93 5.83 -3.89 -14.28
CA TYR A 93 7.23 -4.16 -13.94
C TYR A 93 7.41 -5.11 -12.76
N VAL A 94 6.57 -5.02 -11.72
CA VAL A 94 6.69 -5.92 -10.57
C VAL A 94 6.37 -7.38 -10.91
N THR A 95 5.77 -7.66 -12.06
CA THR A 95 5.56 -9.03 -12.54
C THR A 95 6.78 -9.59 -13.29
N ASP A 96 7.71 -8.74 -13.70
CA ASP A 96 8.96 -9.13 -14.34
C ASP A 96 10.04 -9.42 -13.29
N GLN A 97 10.48 -10.67 -13.22
CA GLN A 97 11.53 -11.09 -12.28
C GLN A 97 12.90 -10.47 -12.58
N ASN A 98 13.12 -9.97 -13.79
CA ASN A 98 14.37 -9.32 -14.20
C ASN A 98 14.33 -7.80 -13.97
N TRP A 99 13.20 -7.24 -13.53
CA TRP A 99 13.14 -5.83 -13.26
C TRP A 99 14.08 -5.42 -12.13
N PRO A 100 14.99 -4.44 -12.36
CA PRO A 100 15.97 -4.06 -11.35
C PRO A 100 15.36 -3.27 -10.16
N GLY A 101 14.04 -3.06 -10.11
CA GLY A 101 13.40 -2.22 -9.11
C GLY A 101 13.62 -0.73 -9.37
N LEU A 102 13.05 0.10 -8.51
CA LEU A 102 13.24 1.56 -8.59
C LEU A 102 14.65 2.00 -8.17
N ASP A 103 15.36 1.17 -7.45
CA ASP A 103 16.67 1.46 -6.82
C ASP A 103 17.84 0.64 -7.41
N GLY A 104 17.58 -0.19 -8.42
CA GLY A 104 18.61 -1.02 -9.05
C GLY A 104 18.97 -2.29 -8.28
N ASN A 105 18.29 -2.61 -7.17
CA ASN A 105 18.62 -3.73 -6.29
C ASN A 105 17.71 -4.96 -6.46
N GLY A 106 16.99 -5.04 -7.57
CA GLY A 106 16.08 -6.13 -7.89
C GLY A 106 14.61 -5.83 -7.59
N THR A 107 13.75 -6.78 -7.94
CA THR A 107 12.30 -6.63 -7.79
C THR A 107 11.86 -6.69 -6.31
N TYR A 108 10.64 -6.27 -6.04
CA TYR A 108 10.05 -6.24 -4.69
C TYR A 108 9.26 -7.52 -4.42
N ASP A 109 9.12 -7.90 -3.14
CA ASP A 109 8.33 -9.06 -2.71
C ASP A 109 6.99 -8.66 -2.07
N THR A 110 6.89 -7.43 -1.62
CA THR A 110 5.71 -6.94 -0.90
C THR A 110 5.41 -5.49 -1.28
N LEU A 111 4.17 -5.22 -1.69
CA LEU A 111 3.66 -3.88 -1.93
C LEU A 111 2.78 -3.45 -0.75
N ILE A 112 3.05 -2.28 -0.18
CA ILE A 112 2.24 -1.67 0.86
C ILE A 112 1.48 -0.52 0.20
N VAL A 113 0.18 -0.69 0.01
CA VAL A 113 -0.61 0.21 -0.85
C VAL A 113 -1.58 1.06 -0.05
N LEU A 114 -1.65 2.36 -0.36
CA LEU A 114 -2.62 3.30 0.24
C LEU A 114 -2.81 4.58 -0.60
N GLY A 115 -3.93 5.25 -0.36
CA GLY A 115 -4.20 6.55 -0.96
C GLY A 115 -4.63 6.52 -2.43
N HIS A 116 -5.04 5.37 -2.96
CA HIS A 116 -5.47 5.20 -4.34
C HIS A 116 -6.98 5.33 -4.53
N ILE A 117 -7.36 5.48 -5.80
CA ILE A 117 -8.74 5.26 -6.23
C ILE A 117 -8.97 3.74 -6.26
N LYS A 118 -9.97 3.27 -5.52
CA LYS A 118 -10.22 1.85 -5.23
C LYS A 118 -10.29 0.96 -6.48
N TYR A 119 -11.12 1.34 -7.45
CA TYR A 119 -11.30 0.51 -8.65
C TYR A 119 -10.02 0.42 -9.49
N TYR A 120 -9.27 1.51 -9.56
CA TYR A 120 -8.03 1.60 -10.32
C TYR A 120 -6.94 0.70 -9.71
N LEU A 121 -6.75 0.80 -8.40
CA LEU A 121 -5.82 -0.06 -7.66
C LEU A 121 -6.19 -1.54 -7.78
N ASN A 122 -7.48 -1.88 -7.67
CA ASN A 122 -7.93 -3.26 -7.76
C ASN A 122 -7.63 -3.91 -9.13
N GLN A 123 -7.70 -3.17 -10.22
CA GLN A 123 -7.32 -3.67 -11.55
C GLN A 123 -5.84 -4.04 -11.59
N VAL A 124 -4.98 -3.16 -11.12
CA VAL A 124 -3.52 -3.39 -11.08
C VAL A 124 -3.17 -4.56 -10.17
N LEU A 125 -3.75 -4.61 -8.97
CA LEU A 125 -3.50 -5.71 -8.03
C LEU A 125 -4.05 -7.05 -8.51
N SER A 126 -5.13 -7.06 -9.30
CA SER A 126 -5.60 -8.29 -9.97
C SER A 126 -4.54 -8.85 -10.91
N GLY A 127 -3.91 -8.00 -11.73
CA GLY A 127 -2.80 -8.39 -12.58
C GLY A 127 -1.61 -8.91 -11.76
N THR A 128 -1.15 -8.13 -10.80
CA THR A 128 -0.03 -8.49 -9.93
C THR A 128 -0.24 -9.84 -9.25
N LYS A 129 -1.44 -10.06 -8.68
CA LYS A 129 -1.79 -11.29 -7.99
C LYS A 129 -1.80 -12.53 -8.90
N ASN A 130 -2.27 -12.39 -10.14
CA ASN A 130 -2.42 -13.52 -11.05
C ASN A 130 -1.13 -13.85 -11.81
N PHE A 131 -0.22 -12.89 -11.94
CA PHE A 131 1.00 -13.02 -12.75
C PHE A 131 2.30 -12.91 -11.95
N SER A 132 2.23 -12.83 -10.62
CA SER A 132 3.42 -12.81 -9.76
C SER A 132 3.17 -13.47 -8.40
N SER A 133 4.25 -13.68 -7.64
CA SER A 133 4.21 -14.12 -6.24
C SER A 133 4.20 -12.97 -5.24
N ILE A 134 4.12 -11.72 -5.69
CA ILE A 134 4.18 -10.52 -4.86
C ILE A 134 2.95 -10.43 -3.96
N LYS A 135 3.19 -10.09 -2.72
CA LYS A 135 2.13 -9.84 -1.73
C LYS A 135 1.75 -8.37 -1.75
N ALA A 136 0.46 -8.08 -1.66
CA ALA A 136 -0.03 -6.72 -1.48
C ALA A 136 -0.71 -6.59 -0.12
N ILE A 137 -0.26 -5.65 0.70
CA ILE A 137 -0.85 -5.29 2.00
C ILE A 137 -1.49 -3.92 1.83
N ALA A 138 -2.81 -3.87 1.81
CA ALA A 138 -3.56 -2.62 1.68
C ALA A 138 -3.86 -2.04 3.06
N ILE A 139 -3.15 -0.98 3.40
CA ILE A 139 -3.39 -0.16 4.60
C ILE A 139 -4.22 1.09 4.23
N ASP A 140 -5.09 0.94 3.23
CA ASP A 140 -5.95 2.00 2.71
C ASP A 140 -7.21 2.16 3.58
N ARG A 141 -7.86 3.32 3.46
CA ARG A 141 -9.14 3.60 4.08
C ARG A 141 -10.27 2.69 3.57
N ASN A 142 -10.13 2.18 2.35
CA ASN A 142 -11.12 1.32 1.71
C ASN A 142 -10.61 -0.12 1.65
N TYR A 143 -11.52 -1.06 1.82
CA TYR A 143 -11.21 -2.47 1.61
C TYR A 143 -10.84 -2.75 0.14
N ILE A 144 -9.66 -3.32 -0.07
CA ILE A 144 -9.08 -3.62 -1.39
C ILE A 144 -9.13 -5.13 -1.64
N GLN A 145 -10.09 -5.55 -2.45
CA GLN A 145 -10.43 -6.98 -2.64
C GLN A 145 -9.33 -7.83 -3.28
N ASN A 146 -8.46 -7.24 -4.09
CA ASN A 146 -7.39 -7.96 -4.79
C ASN A 146 -6.03 -7.89 -4.07
N ALA A 147 -5.97 -7.25 -2.91
CA ALA A 147 -4.80 -7.35 -2.04
C ALA A 147 -4.69 -8.74 -1.41
N THR A 148 -3.54 -9.12 -0.91
CA THR A 148 -3.36 -10.31 -0.09
C THR A 148 -4.02 -10.12 1.27
N MET A 149 -3.82 -8.95 1.86
CA MET A 149 -4.48 -8.50 3.09
C MET A 149 -4.91 -7.04 2.97
N SER A 150 -5.99 -6.66 3.63
CA SER A 150 -6.52 -5.30 3.58
C SER A 150 -7.16 -4.90 4.90
N PHE A 151 -7.04 -3.62 5.26
CA PHE A 151 -7.99 -3.02 6.21
C PHE A 151 -9.40 -3.06 5.62
N GLY A 152 -10.41 -3.08 6.48
CA GLY A 152 -11.81 -2.90 6.11
C GLY A 152 -12.11 -1.46 5.65
N ASN A 153 -13.36 -1.18 5.31
CA ASN A 153 -13.77 0.20 5.02
C ASN A 153 -13.89 0.99 6.35
N LEU A 154 -13.11 2.04 6.48
CA LEU A 154 -12.97 2.83 7.71
C LEU A 154 -13.49 4.26 7.51
N SER A 155 -13.89 4.90 8.61
CA SER A 155 -14.01 6.35 8.64
C SER A 155 -12.62 7.00 8.48
N LYS A 156 -12.56 8.29 8.18
CA LYS A 156 -11.27 9.00 8.07
C LYS A 156 -10.52 8.98 9.41
N ALA A 157 -11.23 9.18 10.50
CA ALA A 157 -10.64 9.19 11.85
C ALA A 157 -10.11 7.79 12.24
N ASP A 158 -10.90 6.73 12.01
CA ASP A 158 -10.46 5.36 12.31
C ASP A 158 -9.27 4.94 11.44
N HIS A 159 -9.21 5.37 10.18
CA HIS A 159 -8.07 5.10 9.31
C HIS A 159 -6.79 5.71 9.85
N TYR A 160 -6.86 6.96 10.30
CA TYR A 160 -5.68 7.63 10.88
C TYR A 160 -5.24 6.96 12.17
N ALA A 161 -6.18 6.61 13.06
CA ALA A 161 -5.87 5.89 14.29
C ALA A 161 -5.26 4.51 13.99
N ALA A 162 -5.78 3.77 13.01
CA ALA A 162 -5.22 2.48 12.60
C ALA A 162 -3.80 2.62 12.01
N LEU A 163 -3.52 3.69 11.27
CA LEU A 163 -2.16 3.95 10.78
C LEU A 163 -1.21 4.34 11.92
N ASP A 164 -1.68 5.08 12.92
CA ASP A 164 -0.88 5.39 14.11
C ASP A 164 -0.55 4.12 14.90
N GLU A 165 -1.53 3.21 15.13
CA GLU A 165 -1.32 1.90 15.75
C GLU A 165 -0.31 1.03 14.94
N LEU A 166 -0.39 1.07 13.61
CA LEU A 166 0.55 0.36 12.73
C LEU A 166 1.98 0.94 12.89
N ILE A 167 2.11 2.26 12.91
CA ILE A 167 3.40 2.94 13.10
C ILE A 167 4.02 2.57 14.44
N ASP A 168 3.21 2.49 15.50
CA ASP A 168 3.70 2.11 16.82
C ASP A 168 4.18 0.65 16.86
N ALA A 169 3.56 -0.23 16.08
CA ALA A 169 3.88 -1.65 16.01
C ALA A 169 5.06 -1.99 15.05
N LEU A 170 5.49 -1.06 14.17
CA LEU A 170 6.68 -1.18 13.32
C LEU A 170 7.96 -0.90 14.12
#